data_4fb7ff7fa9dd32da37a0b4ea681a7ef7
#
_entry.id   4fb7ff7fa9dd32da37a0b4ea681a7ef7
#
_cell.length_a   1.000
_cell.length_b   1.000
_cell.length_c   1.000
_cell.angle_alpha   90.00
_cell.angle_beta   90.00
_cell.angle_gamma   90.00
#
_symmetry.space_group_name_H-M   'P 1'
#
loop_
_entity.id
_entity.type
_entity.pdbx_description
1 polymer ?
#
loop_
_entity_poly.entity_id
_entity_poly.type
_entity_poly.pdbx_seq_one_letter_code
_entity_poly.pdbx_strand_id
1 'polypeptide(L)'
;EEVLEFISNFRTEFKSRPGWEKGSPKRANNITEYQNKEAKQGKANMPGHVRASINWNTLKRMMDDKYSMSITDGAKVIVCKLKDNPIGFTSVAYPVDELRLPKWFKELPFNHDEMEATIIDNKLENLIGVLNWDIRSTEQTNTFNKLFDF
;
A
#
# COMPACT_ATOMS: atom_id res chain seq x y z
N GLU A 1 7.51 13.03 24.72
CA GLU A 1 6.72 11.93 25.28
C GLU A 1 5.38 11.73 24.56
N GLU A 2 4.61 12.80 24.37
CA GLU A 2 3.31 12.72 23.68
C GLU A 2 3.45 12.18 22.26
N VAL A 3 4.51 12.57 21.55
CA VAL A 3 4.77 12.13 20.19
C VAL A 3 5.12 10.65 20.17
N LEU A 4 5.96 10.18 21.09
CA LEU A 4 6.31 8.77 21.18
C LEU A 4 5.10 7.91 21.56
N GLU A 5 4.27 8.39 22.47
CA GLU A 5 3.04 7.72 22.82
C GLU A 5 2.08 7.63 21.66
N PHE A 6 1.92 8.72 20.90
CA PHE A 6 1.09 8.73 19.69
C PHE A 6 1.57 7.67 18.68
N ILE A 7 2.88 7.61 18.41
CA ILE A 7 3.44 6.65 17.46
C ILE A 7 3.23 5.22 17.96
N SER A 8 3.47 4.97 19.24
CA SER A 8 3.28 3.65 19.83
C SER A 8 1.82 3.21 19.77
N ASN A 9 0.88 4.09 20.10
CA ASN A 9 -0.55 3.80 20.03
C ASN A 9 -1.01 3.58 18.59
N PHE A 10 -0.56 4.41 17.67
CA PHE A 10 -0.84 4.23 16.24
C PHE A 10 -0.33 2.89 15.75
N ARG A 11 0.89 2.53 16.10
CA ARG A 11 1.52 1.28 15.69
C ARG A 11 0.75 0.07 16.23
N THR A 12 0.33 0.10 17.47
CA THR A 12 -0.45 -0.97 18.08
C THR A 12 -1.80 -1.14 17.40
N GLU A 13 -2.52 -0.05 17.16
CA GLU A 13 -3.80 -0.06 16.45
C GLU A 13 -3.63 -0.57 15.03
N PHE A 14 -2.63 -0.06 14.31
CA PHE A 14 -2.39 -0.42 12.92
C PHE A 14 -2.06 -1.91 12.77
N LYS A 15 -1.31 -2.49 13.70
CA LYS A 15 -1.01 -3.92 13.68
C LYS A 15 -2.24 -4.80 13.76
N SER A 16 -3.29 -4.33 14.45
CA SER A 16 -4.52 -5.09 14.60
C SER A 16 -5.41 -5.06 13.36
N ARG A 17 -5.13 -4.19 12.39
CA ARG A 17 -5.92 -4.07 11.17
C ARG A 17 -5.66 -5.23 10.21
N PRO A 18 -6.67 -5.61 9.40
CA PRO A 18 -6.44 -6.58 8.34
C PRO A 18 -5.47 -6.05 7.27
N GLY A 19 -4.83 -6.97 6.56
CA GLY A 19 -3.81 -6.62 5.57
C GLY A 19 -4.30 -5.67 4.48
N TRP A 20 -5.53 -5.82 4.02
CA TRP A 20 -6.08 -4.95 2.97
C TRP A 20 -6.34 -3.51 3.43
N GLU A 21 -6.37 -3.25 4.73
CA GLU A 21 -6.48 -1.89 5.26
C GLU A 21 -5.12 -1.20 5.43
N LYS A 22 -4.04 -1.91 5.18
CA LYS A 22 -2.67 -1.41 5.36
C LYS A 22 -2.03 -0.89 4.07
N GLY A 23 -2.79 -0.86 2.99
CA GLY A 23 -2.29 -0.45 1.70
C GLY A 23 -2.18 1.07 1.54
N SER A 24 -1.52 1.47 0.46
CA SER A 24 -1.32 2.88 0.11
C SER A 24 -2.29 3.32 -0.98
N PRO A 25 -2.91 4.51 -0.85
CA PRO A 25 -3.79 5.03 -1.90
C PRO A 25 -2.99 5.51 -3.11
N LYS A 26 -3.45 5.14 -4.28
CA LYS A 26 -2.87 5.54 -5.56
C LYS A 26 -3.97 5.74 -6.59
N ARG A 27 -3.61 6.35 -7.71
CA ARG A 27 -4.51 6.47 -8.87
C ARG A 27 -3.93 5.66 -10.02
N ALA A 28 -4.70 4.69 -10.50
CA ALA A 28 -4.25 3.76 -11.54
C ALA A 28 -4.47 4.36 -12.93
N ASN A 29 -3.48 5.09 -13.41
CA ASN A 29 -3.52 5.69 -14.75
C ASN A 29 -2.85 4.79 -15.78
N ASN A 30 -3.34 4.84 -17.03
CA ASN A 30 -2.71 4.18 -18.16
C ASN A 30 -2.69 2.64 -18.11
N ILE A 31 -3.63 2.04 -17.42
CA ILE A 31 -3.74 0.56 -17.34
C ILE A 31 -3.86 -0.03 -18.76
N THR A 32 -4.77 0.51 -19.55
CA THR A 32 -5.04 0.02 -20.92
C THR A 32 -3.80 0.15 -21.79
N GLU A 33 -3.10 1.26 -21.71
CA GLU A 33 -1.87 1.49 -22.49
C GLU A 33 -0.79 0.45 -22.16
N TYR A 34 -0.55 0.20 -20.88
CA TYR A 34 0.44 -0.78 -20.45
C TYR A 34 0.04 -2.20 -20.80
N GLN A 35 -1.24 -2.55 -20.69
CA GLN A 35 -1.73 -3.86 -21.10
C GLN A 35 -1.58 -4.09 -22.60
N ASN A 36 -1.88 -3.09 -23.42
CA ASN A 36 -1.69 -3.16 -24.87
C ASN A 36 -0.21 -3.32 -25.23
N LYS A 37 0.65 -2.62 -24.53
CA LYS A 37 2.09 -2.71 -24.72
C LYS A 37 2.61 -4.12 -24.39
N GLU A 38 2.15 -4.71 -23.29
CA GLU A 38 2.51 -6.08 -22.93
C GLU A 38 2.01 -7.12 -23.93
N ALA A 39 0.81 -6.92 -24.46
CA ALA A 39 0.26 -7.82 -25.47
C ALA A 39 1.11 -7.84 -26.75
N LYS A 40 1.79 -6.74 -27.07
CA LYS A 40 2.61 -6.63 -28.29
C LYS A 40 4.08 -7.02 -28.08
N GLN A 41 4.64 -6.69 -26.91
CA GLN A 41 6.10 -6.74 -26.65
C GLN A 41 6.49 -7.63 -25.49
N GLY A 42 5.54 -8.30 -24.85
CA GLY A 42 5.79 -9.05 -23.63
C GLY A 42 5.82 -8.15 -22.41
N LYS A 43 6.35 -8.66 -21.28
CA LYS A 43 6.31 -7.98 -20.00
C LYS A 43 6.91 -6.57 -20.08
N ALA A 44 6.11 -5.55 -19.76
CA ALA A 44 6.52 -4.16 -19.80
C ALA A 44 6.87 -3.64 -18.39
N ASN A 45 7.80 -2.69 -18.34
CA ASN A 45 8.03 -1.93 -17.11
C ASN A 45 6.88 -0.95 -16.91
N MET A 46 6.30 -0.97 -15.71
CA MET A 46 5.21 -0.08 -15.36
C MET A 46 5.29 0.30 -13.89
N PRO A 47 4.66 1.40 -13.47
CA PRO A 47 4.57 1.73 -12.05
C PRO A 47 3.96 0.60 -11.24
N GLY A 48 4.43 0.41 -10.01
CA GLY A 48 3.97 -0.69 -9.16
C GLY A 48 2.47 -0.68 -8.92
N HIS A 49 1.86 0.49 -8.79
CA HIS A 49 0.42 0.61 -8.58
C HIS A 49 -0.40 0.23 -9.81
N VAL A 50 0.14 0.41 -11.01
CA VAL A 50 -0.50 -0.06 -12.25
C VAL A 50 -0.42 -1.57 -12.33
N ARG A 51 0.75 -2.14 -12.05
CA ARG A 51 0.92 -3.61 -11.99
C ARG A 51 -0.01 -4.23 -10.97
N ALA A 52 -0.12 -3.66 -9.78
CA ALA A 52 -1.02 -4.13 -8.73
C ALA A 52 -2.48 -4.10 -9.16
N SER A 53 -2.88 -3.08 -9.91
CA SER A 53 -4.24 -2.94 -10.44
C SER A 53 -4.54 -4.00 -11.50
N ILE A 54 -3.59 -4.27 -12.37
CA ILE A 54 -3.70 -5.35 -13.36
C ILE A 54 -3.81 -6.70 -12.65
N ASN A 55 -3.07 -6.89 -11.57
CA ASN A 55 -3.11 -8.12 -10.78
C ASN A 55 -4.49 -8.36 -10.17
N TRP A 56 -5.15 -7.32 -9.67
CA TRP A 56 -6.53 -7.42 -9.21
C TRP A 56 -7.46 -7.91 -10.32
N ASN A 57 -7.40 -7.29 -11.49
CA ASN A 57 -8.22 -7.68 -12.64
C ASN A 57 -7.94 -9.12 -13.08
N THR A 58 -6.68 -9.53 -13.04
CA THR A 58 -6.27 -10.89 -13.39
C THR A 58 -6.81 -11.90 -12.37
N LEU A 59 -6.66 -11.64 -11.08
CA LEU A 59 -7.17 -12.52 -10.02
C LEU A 59 -8.69 -12.60 -10.07
N LYS A 60 -9.36 -11.49 -10.33
CA LYS A 60 -10.81 -11.46 -10.49
C LYS A 60 -11.26 -12.42 -11.59
N ARG A 61 -10.57 -12.45 -12.71
CA ARG A 61 -10.86 -13.39 -13.81
C ARG A 61 -10.54 -14.83 -13.43
N MET A 62 -9.40 -15.05 -12.76
CA MET A 62 -9.00 -16.40 -12.34
C MET A 62 -9.97 -17.01 -11.35
N MET A 63 -10.58 -16.19 -10.50
CA MET A 63 -11.56 -16.62 -9.51
C MET A 63 -13.00 -16.60 -10.03
N ASP A 64 -13.17 -16.30 -11.32
CA ASP A 64 -14.49 -16.18 -11.96
C ASP A 64 -15.44 -15.26 -11.18
N ASP A 65 -14.90 -14.18 -10.64
CA ASP A 65 -15.66 -13.19 -9.88
C ASP A 65 -16.29 -12.17 -10.83
N LYS A 66 -17.60 -12.28 -11.01
CA LYS A 66 -18.36 -11.38 -11.89
C LYS A 66 -19.00 -10.22 -11.14
N TYR A 67 -18.90 -10.19 -9.81
CA TYR A 67 -19.60 -9.22 -8.97
C TYR A 67 -18.72 -8.05 -8.55
N SER A 68 -17.43 -8.30 -8.35
CA SER A 68 -16.51 -7.25 -7.96
C SER A 68 -16.21 -6.29 -9.12
N MET A 69 -15.92 -5.04 -8.78
CA MET A 69 -15.58 -4.03 -9.77
C MET A 69 -14.22 -4.35 -10.41
N SER A 70 -14.08 -4.09 -11.70
CA SER A 70 -12.77 -4.06 -12.36
C SER A 70 -12.12 -2.71 -12.13
N ILE A 71 -10.78 -2.68 -12.07
CA ILE A 71 -10.04 -1.43 -12.01
C ILE A 71 -9.82 -0.93 -13.44
N THR A 72 -10.28 0.29 -13.69
CA THR A 72 -10.15 0.95 -15.00
C THR A 72 -9.22 2.16 -14.91
N ASP A 73 -8.83 2.72 -16.05
CA ASP A 73 -7.91 3.85 -16.11
C ASP A 73 -8.41 5.03 -15.26
N GLY A 74 -7.52 5.56 -14.42
CA GLY A 74 -7.82 6.69 -13.56
C GLY A 74 -8.53 6.35 -12.25
N ALA A 75 -8.81 5.08 -11.98
CA ALA A 75 -9.47 4.68 -10.75
C ALA A 75 -8.59 4.90 -9.52
N LYS A 76 -9.22 5.29 -8.42
CA LYS A 76 -8.55 5.32 -7.12
C LYS A 76 -8.48 3.92 -6.56
N VAL A 77 -7.30 3.52 -6.14
CA VAL A 77 -7.04 2.18 -5.63
C VAL A 77 -6.22 2.24 -4.35
N ILE A 78 -6.29 1.16 -3.59
CA ILE A 78 -5.41 0.92 -2.44
C ILE A 78 -4.46 -0.20 -2.83
N VAL A 79 -3.15 0.06 -2.77
CA VAL A 79 -2.11 -0.90 -3.15
C VAL A 79 -1.60 -1.62 -1.91
N CYS A 80 -1.69 -2.94 -1.92
CA CYS A 80 -1.22 -3.81 -0.84
C CYS A 80 -0.02 -4.63 -1.31
N LYS A 81 0.95 -4.83 -0.42
CA LYS A 81 2.09 -5.69 -0.67
C LYS A 81 1.78 -7.12 -0.27
N LEU A 82 2.30 -8.06 -1.04
CA LEU A 82 2.10 -9.49 -0.79
C LEU A 82 3.43 -10.16 -0.43
N LYS A 83 3.35 -11.17 0.42
CA LYS A 83 4.46 -12.10 0.68
C LYS A 83 4.64 -13.02 -0.53
N ASP A 84 5.76 -13.72 -0.58
CA ASP A 84 5.99 -14.74 -1.59
C ASP A 84 4.81 -15.71 -1.64
N ASN A 85 4.35 -15.99 -2.85
CA ASN A 85 3.18 -16.84 -3.06
C ASN A 85 3.30 -17.59 -4.38
N PRO A 86 2.56 -18.72 -4.55
CA PRO A 86 2.64 -19.52 -5.77
C PRO A 86 2.22 -18.80 -7.06
N ILE A 87 1.39 -17.77 -6.94
CA ILE A 87 0.92 -16.99 -8.10
C ILE A 87 2.05 -16.08 -8.62
N GLY A 88 2.98 -15.68 -7.74
CA GLY A 88 4.11 -14.85 -8.12
C GLY A 88 3.84 -13.36 -8.13
N PHE A 89 2.69 -12.90 -7.64
CA PHE A 89 2.39 -11.49 -7.52
C PHE A 89 3.00 -10.91 -6.24
N THR A 90 3.70 -9.78 -6.37
CA THR A 90 4.32 -9.10 -5.22
C THR A 90 3.43 -8.01 -4.64
N SER A 91 2.40 -7.61 -5.36
CA SER A 91 1.44 -6.60 -4.92
C SER A 91 0.10 -6.80 -5.60
N VAL A 92 -0.94 -6.27 -4.99
CA VAL A 92 -2.29 -6.25 -5.55
C VAL A 92 -2.98 -4.98 -5.07
N ALA A 93 -3.78 -4.37 -5.94
CA ALA A 93 -4.60 -3.22 -5.56
C ALA A 93 -6.07 -3.61 -5.53
N TYR A 94 -6.89 -2.83 -4.83
CA TYR A 94 -8.34 -2.97 -4.93
C TYR A 94 -8.97 -1.60 -5.13
N PRO A 95 -10.13 -1.53 -5.81
CA PRO A 95 -10.80 -0.24 -6.02
C PRO A 95 -11.30 0.33 -4.70
N VAL A 96 -11.06 1.60 -4.44
CA VAL A 96 -11.55 2.27 -3.23
C VAL A 96 -13.07 2.20 -3.13
N ASP A 97 -13.75 2.24 -4.28
CA ASP A 97 -15.22 2.21 -4.34
C ASP A 97 -15.82 0.82 -4.14
N GLU A 98 -15.01 -0.22 -4.05
CA GLU A 98 -15.50 -1.57 -3.77
C GLU A 98 -15.78 -1.70 -2.26
N LEU A 99 -17.06 -1.62 -1.90
CA LEU A 99 -17.48 -1.65 -0.50
C LEU A 99 -17.43 -3.03 0.13
N ARG A 100 -17.46 -4.07 -0.69
CA ARG A 100 -17.41 -5.47 -0.22
C ARG A 100 -16.29 -6.19 -0.94
N LEU A 101 -15.16 -6.28 -0.28
CA LEU A 101 -14.04 -7.04 -0.83
C LEU A 101 -14.39 -8.52 -0.86
N PRO A 102 -14.11 -9.22 -1.98
CA PRO A 102 -14.41 -10.63 -2.07
C PRO A 102 -13.53 -11.46 -1.13
N LYS A 103 -14.04 -12.63 -0.76
CA LYS A 103 -13.33 -13.53 0.16
C LYS A 103 -11.96 -13.93 -0.39
N TRP A 104 -11.85 -14.19 -1.69
CA TRP A 104 -10.57 -14.57 -2.30
C TRP A 104 -9.49 -13.49 -2.13
N PHE A 105 -9.90 -12.21 -2.11
CA PHE A 105 -8.98 -11.11 -1.87
C PHE A 105 -8.54 -11.05 -0.41
N LYS A 106 -9.48 -11.20 0.50
CA LYS A 106 -9.21 -11.16 1.95
C LYS A 106 -8.28 -12.28 2.42
N GLU A 107 -8.23 -13.37 1.68
CA GLU A 107 -7.39 -14.54 1.98
C GLU A 107 -5.98 -14.45 1.39
N LEU A 108 -5.66 -13.38 0.66
CA LEU A 108 -4.34 -13.22 0.07
C LEU A 108 -3.26 -13.06 1.16
N PRO A 109 -2.01 -13.51 0.87
CA PRO A 109 -0.91 -13.43 1.83
C PRO A 109 -0.33 -12.02 1.89
N PHE A 110 -0.95 -11.13 2.64
CA PHE A 110 -0.49 -9.75 2.77
C PHE A 110 0.82 -9.67 3.54
N ASN A 111 1.72 -8.82 3.06
CA ASN A 111 2.98 -8.54 3.72
C ASN A 111 2.78 -7.41 4.75
N HIS A 112 2.34 -7.79 5.94
CA HIS A 112 2.03 -6.85 7.02
C HIS A 112 3.25 -6.03 7.42
N ASP A 113 4.40 -6.67 7.57
CA ASP A 113 5.62 -6.01 8.06
C ASP A 113 6.09 -4.92 7.10
N GLU A 114 6.09 -5.20 5.79
CA GLU A 114 6.51 -4.21 4.79
C GLU A 114 5.54 -3.03 4.73
N MET A 115 4.22 -3.29 4.76
CA MET A 115 3.22 -2.23 4.73
C MET A 115 3.24 -1.39 6.01
N GLU A 116 3.42 -2.01 7.16
CA GLU A 116 3.54 -1.32 8.44
C GLU A 116 4.76 -0.42 8.48
N ALA A 117 5.91 -0.91 8.01
CA ALA A 117 7.13 -0.11 7.94
C ALA A 117 6.93 1.14 7.08
N THR A 118 6.32 1.00 5.92
CA THR A 118 6.06 2.11 5.00
C THR A 118 5.15 3.16 5.63
N ILE A 119 4.06 2.74 6.27
CA ILE A 119 3.10 3.66 6.88
C ILE A 119 3.72 4.37 8.07
N ILE A 120 4.50 3.69 8.90
CA ILE A 120 5.15 4.29 10.05
C ILE A 120 6.19 5.32 9.61
N ASP A 121 6.98 5.00 8.59
CA ASP A 121 7.94 5.94 8.02
C ASP A 121 7.24 7.20 7.50
N ASN A 122 6.12 7.05 6.79
CA ASN A 122 5.34 8.17 6.30
C ASN A 122 4.76 9.01 7.45
N LYS A 123 4.30 8.38 8.52
CA LYS A 123 3.79 9.09 9.71
C LYS A 123 4.88 9.88 10.40
N LEU A 124 6.08 9.32 10.53
CA LEU A 124 7.21 10.02 11.13
C LEU A 124 7.61 11.22 10.28
N GLU A 125 7.68 11.07 8.97
CA GLU A 125 8.01 12.13 8.04
C GLU A 125 6.98 13.28 8.12
N ASN A 126 5.70 12.96 8.10
CA ASN A 126 4.63 13.95 8.24
C ASN A 126 4.70 14.68 9.57
N LEU A 127 4.97 13.97 10.65
CA LEU A 127 5.07 14.53 11.99
C LEU A 127 6.23 15.52 12.08
N ILE A 128 7.37 15.18 11.52
CA ILE A 128 8.54 16.07 11.45
C ILE A 128 8.19 17.34 10.67
N GLY A 129 7.50 17.21 9.55
CA GLY A 129 7.05 18.35 8.76
C GLY A 129 6.11 19.27 9.50
N VAL A 130 5.16 18.71 10.24
CA VAL A 130 4.20 19.48 11.05
C VAL A 130 4.89 20.24 12.17
N LEU A 131 5.87 19.60 12.83
CA LEU A 131 6.62 20.23 13.92
C LEU A 131 7.62 21.28 13.42
N ASN A 132 7.87 21.33 12.13
CA ASN A 132 8.83 22.25 11.49
C ASN A 132 10.18 22.25 12.20
N TRP A 133 10.70 21.06 12.46
CA TRP A 133 11.95 20.89 13.19
C TRP A 133 13.17 21.28 12.35
N ASP A 134 14.06 22.06 12.97
CA ASP A 134 15.37 22.31 12.41
C ASP A 134 16.35 21.28 12.96
N ILE A 135 16.64 20.26 12.16
CA ILE A 135 17.57 19.19 12.54
C ILE A 135 19.03 19.64 12.69
N ARG A 136 19.34 20.91 12.35
CA ARG A 136 20.66 21.49 12.59
C ARG A 136 20.87 21.86 14.06
N SER A 137 19.81 22.03 14.82
CA SER A 137 19.90 22.27 16.24
C SER A 137 20.25 20.96 16.98
N THR A 138 21.30 21.00 17.81
CA THR A 138 21.73 19.84 18.58
C THR A 138 20.62 19.30 19.47
N GLU A 139 19.90 20.20 20.14
CA GLU A 139 18.79 19.84 21.01
C GLU A 139 17.66 19.16 20.23
N GLN A 140 17.27 19.73 19.09
CA GLN A 140 16.24 19.14 18.24
C GLN A 140 16.70 17.80 17.65
N THR A 141 17.97 17.68 17.29
CA THR A 141 18.54 16.43 16.79
C THR A 141 18.45 15.34 17.84
N ASN A 142 18.77 15.64 19.08
CA ASN A 142 18.68 14.66 20.17
C ASN A 142 17.23 14.22 20.41
N THR A 143 16.30 15.16 20.38
CA THR A 143 14.87 14.83 20.50
C THR A 143 14.39 13.99 19.32
N PHE A 144 14.80 14.33 18.13
CA PHE A 144 14.49 13.57 16.92
C PHE A 144 15.00 12.14 17.01
N ASN A 145 16.24 11.96 17.45
CA ASN A 145 16.82 10.62 17.62
C ASN A 145 16.03 9.77 18.62
N LYS A 146 15.50 10.38 19.66
CA LYS A 146 14.64 9.68 20.62
C LYS A 146 13.34 9.17 20.02
N LEU A 147 12.80 9.84 19.00
CA LEU A 147 11.59 9.39 18.33
C LEU A 147 11.77 8.06 17.59
N PHE A 148 12.99 7.77 17.18
CA PHE A 148 13.30 6.52 16.48
C PHE A 148 13.82 5.42 17.41
N ASP A 149 14.09 5.77 18.67
CA ASP A 149 14.65 4.86 19.65
C ASP A 149 13.54 4.27 20.53
N PHE A 150 12.72 3.42 19.94
CA PHE A 150 11.62 2.74 20.66
C PHE A 150 11.52 1.26 20.42
#